data_edce45ae3be1c7302666236aded53935
#
_entry.id   edce45ae3be1c7302666236aded53935
#
_cell.length_a   1.000
_cell.length_b   1.000
_cell.length_c   1.000
_cell.angle_alpha   90.00
_cell.angle_beta   90.00
_cell.angle_gamma   90.00
#
_symmetry.space_group_name_H-M   'P 1'
#
loop_
_entity.id
_entity.type
_entity.pdbx_description
1 polymer ?
#
loop_
_entity_poly.entity_id
_entity_poly.type
_entity_poly.pdbx_seq_one_letter_code
_entity_poly.pdbx_strand_id
1 'polypeptide(L)'
;MNRILQWGLAWAVLATVFVRNANAEDPIASWNQIAETAVKTAGHAPPIAALDFAIVHLAIYDAVASLDRRYHPYHRPIRPATGSVSAAAAKAGHDVLVGLFPEQTATVDAEYASFLADNGIDPHDPGTVVGERAAAAILALRSNDGRFPPNPVPFLGSAKIGKWRPTPSLLPGPPPSLGPDSLPGWLA
;
A
#
# COMPACT_ATOMS: atom_id res chain seq x y z
N MET A 1 -42.38 -33.94 28.34
CA MET A 1 -41.79 -34.09 26.99
C MET A 1 -41.25 -32.77 26.40
N ASN A 2 -41.00 -31.70 27.19
CA ASN A 2 -40.61 -30.37 26.63
C ASN A 2 -39.25 -29.81 27.10
N ARG A 3 -38.56 -30.52 28.01
CA ARG A 3 -37.27 -29.97 28.53
C ARG A 3 -36.07 -30.29 27.64
N ILE A 4 -36.11 -31.41 26.90
CA ILE A 4 -35.01 -31.80 25.98
C ILE A 4 -35.00 -30.93 24.74
N LEU A 5 -36.17 -30.45 24.27
CA LEU A 5 -36.24 -29.55 23.08
C LEU A 5 -35.69 -28.15 23.37
N GLN A 6 -35.80 -27.65 24.60
CA GLN A 6 -35.31 -26.32 24.99
C GLN A 6 -33.77 -26.26 25.08
N TRP A 7 -33.15 -27.38 25.48
CA TRP A 7 -31.66 -27.43 25.53
C TRP A 7 -31.04 -27.58 24.14
N GLY A 8 -31.71 -28.24 23.21
CA GLY A 8 -31.26 -28.35 21.82
C GLY A 8 -31.24 -27.02 21.06
N LEU A 9 -32.21 -26.14 21.32
CA LEU A 9 -32.26 -24.81 20.72
C LEU A 9 -31.19 -23.85 21.28
N ALA A 10 -30.86 -23.97 22.56
CA ALA A 10 -29.82 -23.15 23.19
C ALA A 10 -28.42 -23.48 22.63
N TRP A 11 -28.13 -24.73 22.34
CA TRP A 11 -26.87 -25.14 21.70
C TRP A 11 -26.79 -24.77 20.23
N ALA A 12 -27.90 -24.79 19.50
CA ALA A 12 -27.94 -24.36 18.10
C ALA A 12 -27.70 -22.84 17.94
N VAL A 13 -28.20 -22.02 18.87
CA VAL A 13 -27.93 -20.56 18.86
C VAL A 13 -26.49 -20.25 19.27
N LEU A 14 -25.90 -21.04 20.19
CA LEU A 14 -24.50 -20.84 20.58
C LEU A 14 -23.52 -21.23 19.47
N ALA A 15 -23.85 -22.23 18.65
CA ALA A 15 -23.01 -22.67 17.53
C ALA A 15 -22.99 -21.68 16.37
N THR A 16 -24.01 -20.84 16.18
CA THR A 16 -24.05 -19.84 15.11
C THR A 16 -23.25 -18.59 15.42
N VAL A 17 -22.86 -18.36 16.67
CA VAL A 17 -22.03 -17.19 17.06
C VAL A 17 -20.54 -17.45 16.82
N PHE A 18 -20.11 -18.70 16.68
CA PHE A 18 -18.67 -19.04 16.55
C PHE A 18 -18.16 -19.23 15.11
N VAL A 19 -18.97 -19.00 14.07
CA VAL A 19 -18.54 -19.16 12.66
C VAL A 19 -18.17 -17.81 12.02
N ARG A 20 -17.86 -16.80 12.79
CA ARG A 20 -17.27 -15.56 12.25
C ARG A 20 -15.77 -15.55 12.58
N ASN A 21 -14.97 -15.95 11.65
CA ASN A 21 -13.57 -15.58 11.43
C ASN A 21 -12.71 -16.72 10.86
N ALA A 22 -13.20 -17.43 9.84
CA ALA A 22 -12.37 -18.43 9.15
C ALA A 22 -11.51 -17.82 8.01
N ASN A 23 -11.72 -16.56 7.66
CA ASN A 23 -10.95 -15.88 6.60
C ASN A 23 -10.66 -14.44 7.02
N ALA A 24 -9.72 -14.24 7.96
CA ALA A 24 -9.09 -12.93 8.06
C ALA A 24 -8.34 -12.69 6.75
N GLU A 25 -8.74 -11.67 6.02
CA GLU A 25 -8.09 -11.31 4.77
C GLU A 25 -6.63 -10.90 5.04
N ASP A 26 -5.71 -11.36 4.18
CA ASP A 26 -4.31 -10.97 4.30
C ASP A 26 -4.17 -9.46 4.05
N PRO A 27 -3.80 -8.66 5.05
CA PRO A 27 -3.73 -7.22 4.91
C PRO A 27 -2.77 -6.79 3.80
N ILE A 28 -1.73 -7.56 3.52
CA ILE A 28 -0.77 -7.22 2.47
C ILE A 28 -1.41 -7.39 1.09
N ALA A 29 -2.14 -8.50 0.88
CA ALA A 29 -2.82 -8.77 -0.38
C ALA A 29 -3.93 -7.74 -0.65
N SER A 30 -4.74 -7.41 0.35
CA SER A 30 -5.83 -6.43 0.23
C SER A 30 -5.29 -5.04 -0.09
N TRP A 31 -4.30 -4.58 0.66
CA TRP A 31 -3.71 -3.27 0.43
C TRP A 31 -2.91 -3.18 -0.87
N ASN A 32 -2.39 -4.30 -1.39
CA ASN A 32 -1.83 -4.35 -2.74
C ASN A 32 -2.91 -4.12 -3.82
N GLN A 33 -4.09 -4.71 -3.68
CA GLN A 33 -5.21 -4.50 -4.63
C GLN A 33 -5.73 -3.06 -4.59
N ILE A 34 -5.88 -2.48 -3.40
CA ILE A 34 -6.28 -1.09 -3.23
C ILE A 34 -5.24 -0.16 -3.87
N ALA A 35 -3.95 -0.40 -3.63
CA ALA A 35 -2.86 0.35 -4.24
C ALA A 35 -2.86 0.22 -5.78
N GLU A 36 -3.13 -0.98 -6.31
CA GLU A 36 -3.25 -1.20 -7.76
C GLU A 36 -4.36 -0.33 -8.36
N THR A 37 -5.52 -0.28 -7.71
CA THR A 37 -6.64 0.54 -8.14
C THR A 37 -6.30 2.02 -8.09
N ALA A 38 -5.68 2.49 -7.02
CA ALA A 38 -5.28 3.89 -6.86
C ALA A 38 -4.24 4.33 -7.89
N VAL A 39 -3.19 3.52 -8.12
CA VAL A 39 -2.15 3.78 -9.12
C VAL A 39 -2.71 3.81 -10.53
N LYS A 40 -3.62 2.89 -10.89
CA LYS A 40 -4.29 2.88 -12.19
C LYS A 40 -5.16 4.12 -12.38
N THR A 41 -5.89 4.52 -11.36
CA THR A 41 -6.74 5.73 -11.38
C THR A 41 -5.88 7.01 -11.54
N ALA A 42 -4.70 7.06 -10.93
CA ALA A 42 -3.75 8.16 -11.10
C ALA A 42 -3.13 8.22 -12.52
N GLY A 43 -3.20 7.13 -13.29
CA GLY A 43 -2.70 7.07 -14.66
C GLY A 43 -1.17 7.19 -14.77
N HIS A 44 -0.44 6.85 -13.73
CA HIS A 44 1.01 6.94 -13.72
C HIS A 44 1.63 5.96 -14.73
N ALA A 45 2.69 6.42 -15.42
CA ALA A 45 3.49 5.56 -16.30
C ALA A 45 4.13 4.40 -15.52
N PRO A 46 4.36 3.23 -16.14
CA PRO A 46 4.84 2.03 -15.44
C PRO A 46 6.06 2.23 -14.53
N PRO A 47 7.08 3.02 -14.87
CA PRO A 47 8.21 3.27 -13.95
C PRO A 47 7.79 4.02 -12.69
N ILE A 48 6.91 5.02 -12.80
CA ILE A 48 6.39 5.78 -11.66
C ILE A 48 5.46 4.89 -10.82
N ALA A 49 4.58 4.13 -11.47
CA ALA A 49 3.72 3.18 -10.80
C ALA A 49 4.50 2.18 -9.93
N ALA A 50 5.63 1.65 -10.44
CA ALA A 50 6.50 0.77 -9.67
C ALA A 50 7.07 1.44 -8.40
N LEU A 51 7.39 2.74 -8.47
CA LEU A 51 7.84 3.50 -7.31
C LEU A 51 6.70 3.76 -6.31
N ASP A 52 5.49 4.02 -6.80
CA ASP A 52 4.31 4.16 -5.92
C ASP A 52 4.07 2.89 -5.10
N PHE A 53 4.07 1.73 -5.76
CA PHE A 53 3.98 0.43 -5.07
C PHE A 53 5.12 0.23 -4.06
N ALA A 54 6.35 0.57 -4.43
CA ALA A 54 7.50 0.45 -3.53
C ALA A 54 7.31 1.30 -2.25
N ILE A 55 6.79 2.53 -2.37
CA ILE A 55 6.55 3.41 -1.23
C ILE A 55 5.46 2.82 -0.31
N VAL A 56 4.35 2.31 -0.88
CA VAL A 56 3.28 1.65 -0.10
C VAL A 56 3.84 0.45 0.67
N HIS A 57 4.53 -0.46 -0.03
CA HIS A 57 5.03 -1.68 0.60
C HIS A 57 6.15 -1.44 1.60
N LEU A 58 7.00 -0.42 1.41
CA LEU A 58 8.02 -0.05 2.38
C LEU A 58 7.42 0.47 3.69
N ALA A 59 6.35 1.27 3.62
CA ALA A 59 5.66 1.74 4.81
C ALA A 59 4.97 0.60 5.56
N ILE A 60 4.26 -0.28 4.84
CA ILE A 60 3.65 -1.48 5.42
C ILE A 60 4.73 -2.37 6.07
N TYR A 61 5.85 -2.59 5.37
CA TYR A 61 6.96 -3.39 5.89
C TYR A 61 7.55 -2.80 7.18
N ASP A 62 7.81 -1.50 7.22
CA ASP A 62 8.36 -0.85 8.41
C ASP A 62 7.39 -0.90 9.60
N ALA A 63 6.08 -0.75 9.36
CA ALA A 63 5.05 -0.89 10.38
C ALA A 63 5.04 -2.32 10.96
N VAL A 64 4.98 -3.33 10.10
CA VAL A 64 4.96 -4.75 10.48
C VAL A 64 6.25 -5.15 11.19
N ALA A 65 7.42 -4.82 10.63
CA ALA A 65 8.71 -5.17 11.19
C ALA A 65 8.95 -4.50 12.56
N SER A 66 8.38 -3.32 12.80
CA SER A 66 8.45 -2.64 14.09
C SER A 66 7.72 -3.38 15.22
N LEU A 67 6.60 -4.06 14.88
CA LEU A 67 5.80 -4.87 15.81
C LEU A 67 6.35 -6.29 15.95
N ASP A 68 6.58 -6.98 14.84
CA ASP A 68 7.01 -8.39 14.80
C ASP A 68 8.46 -8.59 15.29
N ARG A 69 9.35 -7.65 14.99
CA ARG A 69 10.78 -7.64 15.41
C ARG A 69 11.62 -8.82 14.92
N ARG A 70 11.10 -9.66 14.02
CA ARG A 70 11.87 -10.73 13.38
C ARG A 70 12.84 -10.22 12.34
N TYR A 71 12.51 -9.06 11.74
CA TYR A 71 13.29 -8.42 10.69
C TYR A 71 13.60 -6.97 11.04
N HIS A 72 14.64 -6.42 10.43
CA HIS A 72 14.96 -5.01 10.56
C HIS A 72 14.08 -4.17 9.63
N PRO A 73 13.47 -3.07 10.13
CA PRO A 73 12.80 -2.11 9.27
C PRO A 73 13.73 -1.57 8.18
N TYR A 74 13.15 -1.20 7.05
CA TYR A 74 13.89 -0.62 5.92
C TYR A 74 14.49 0.74 6.28
N HIS A 75 13.68 1.66 6.83
CA HIS A 75 14.13 3.00 7.17
C HIS A 75 14.55 3.08 8.65
N ARG A 76 13.61 2.95 9.56
CA ARG A 76 13.86 3.00 11.00
C ARG A 76 12.76 2.31 11.80
N PRO A 77 13.09 1.73 12.95
CA PRO A 77 12.06 1.13 13.80
C PRO A 77 11.14 2.21 14.40
N ILE A 78 9.84 1.97 14.37
CA ILE A 78 8.84 2.79 15.05
C ILE A 78 8.80 2.39 16.52
N ARG A 79 8.90 3.36 17.41
CA ARG A 79 8.91 3.13 18.87
C ARG A 79 8.06 4.19 19.58
N PRO A 80 7.27 3.84 20.61
CA PRO A 80 6.92 2.46 20.99
C PRO A 80 6.07 1.78 19.89
N ALA A 81 6.14 0.45 19.79
CA ALA A 81 5.35 -0.34 18.86
C ALA A 81 4.53 -1.37 19.64
N THR A 82 3.23 -1.22 19.64
CA THR A 82 2.22 -2.08 20.26
C THR A 82 0.99 -2.15 19.37
N GLY A 83 0.14 -3.15 19.56
CA GLY A 83 -1.10 -3.32 18.81
C GLY A 83 -1.04 -4.41 17.74
N SER A 84 -2.08 -4.48 16.94
CA SER A 84 -2.26 -5.46 15.88
C SER A 84 -1.36 -5.17 14.67
N VAL A 85 -0.71 -6.21 14.16
CA VAL A 85 0.06 -6.15 12.90
C VAL A 85 -0.84 -5.79 11.72
N SER A 86 -2.06 -6.34 11.68
CA SER A 86 -3.02 -6.05 10.62
C SER A 86 -3.50 -4.60 10.65
N ALA A 87 -3.76 -4.04 11.85
CA ALA A 87 -4.11 -2.64 12.01
C ALA A 87 -2.97 -1.71 11.54
N ALA A 88 -1.73 -2.05 11.90
CA ALA A 88 -0.56 -1.28 11.50
C ALA A 88 -0.32 -1.33 9.99
N ALA A 89 -0.44 -2.51 9.38
CA ALA A 89 -0.30 -2.69 7.93
C ALA A 89 -1.36 -1.90 7.16
N ALA A 90 -2.63 -2.03 7.58
CA ALA A 90 -3.75 -1.32 6.96
C ALA A 90 -3.58 0.21 7.05
N LYS A 91 -3.26 0.72 8.24
CA LYS A 91 -3.07 2.15 8.43
C LYS A 91 -1.87 2.70 7.65
N ALA A 92 -0.76 1.94 7.57
CA ALA A 92 0.40 2.34 6.78
C ALA A 92 0.07 2.41 5.28
N GLY A 93 -0.62 1.41 4.75
CA GLY A 93 -1.08 1.41 3.35
C GLY A 93 -2.02 2.57 3.04
N HIS A 94 -3.02 2.76 3.90
CA HIS A 94 -3.98 3.87 3.80
C HIS A 94 -3.28 5.24 3.74
N ASP A 95 -2.46 5.56 4.74
CA ASP A 95 -1.87 6.90 4.87
C ASP A 95 -0.89 7.21 3.75
N VAL A 96 -0.17 6.20 3.25
CA VAL A 96 0.68 6.39 2.07
C VAL A 96 -0.15 6.67 0.84
N LEU A 97 -1.24 5.93 0.60
CA LEU A 97 -2.09 6.16 -0.57
C LEU A 97 -2.76 7.53 -0.54
N VAL A 98 -3.24 7.98 0.63
CA VAL A 98 -3.76 9.33 0.82
C VAL A 98 -2.67 10.38 0.56
N GLY A 99 -1.45 10.15 1.02
CA GLY A 99 -0.32 11.04 0.80
C GLY A 99 0.15 11.11 -0.66
N LEU A 100 0.09 10.00 -1.40
CA LEU A 100 0.46 9.95 -2.82
C LEU A 100 -0.66 10.45 -3.75
N PHE A 101 -1.92 10.20 -3.38
CA PHE A 101 -3.11 10.45 -4.20
C PHE A 101 -4.19 11.21 -3.41
N PRO A 102 -3.97 12.46 -3.00
CA PRO A 102 -4.89 13.20 -2.14
C PRO A 102 -6.29 13.39 -2.76
N GLU A 103 -6.41 13.39 -4.08
CA GLU A 103 -7.70 13.45 -4.79
C GLU A 103 -8.52 12.15 -4.66
N GLN A 104 -7.91 11.05 -4.25
CA GLN A 104 -8.57 9.76 -4.02
C GLN A 104 -8.86 9.49 -2.53
N THR A 105 -8.61 10.45 -1.64
CA THR A 105 -8.74 10.30 -0.18
C THR A 105 -10.07 9.66 0.21
N ALA A 106 -11.20 10.15 -0.30
CA ALA A 106 -12.51 9.63 0.07
C ALA A 106 -12.70 8.13 -0.28
N THR A 107 -12.14 7.69 -1.41
CA THR A 107 -12.19 6.29 -1.83
C THR A 107 -11.29 5.44 -0.93
N VAL A 108 -10.08 5.88 -0.66
CA VAL A 108 -9.11 5.16 0.18
C VAL A 108 -9.61 5.10 1.64
N ASP A 109 -10.24 6.15 2.15
CA ASP A 109 -10.89 6.16 3.48
C ASP A 109 -12.02 5.12 3.57
N ALA A 110 -12.85 5.00 2.52
CA ALA A 110 -13.92 4.01 2.47
C ALA A 110 -13.37 2.57 2.47
N GLU A 111 -12.34 2.30 1.68
CA GLU A 111 -11.64 1.00 1.67
C GLU A 111 -11.02 0.67 3.03
N TYR A 112 -10.42 1.66 3.70
CA TYR A 112 -9.87 1.48 5.04
C TYR A 112 -10.95 1.14 6.06
N ALA A 113 -12.05 1.88 6.06
CA ALA A 113 -13.17 1.61 6.97
C ALA A 113 -13.78 0.21 6.73
N SER A 114 -13.95 -0.18 5.46
CA SER A 114 -14.44 -1.52 5.09
C SER A 114 -13.48 -2.61 5.58
N PHE A 115 -12.19 -2.46 5.29
CA PHE A 115 -11.17 -3.41 5.73
C PHE A 115 -11.17 -3.62 7.25
N LEU A 116 -11.24 -2.54 8.04
CA LEU A 116 -11.31 -2.65 9.51
C LEU A 116 -12.56 -3.40 9.96
N ALA A 117 -13.72 -3.07 9.38
CA ALA A 117 -15.01 -3.68 9.73
C ALA A 117 -15.03 -5.18 9.38
N ASP A 118 -14.58 -5.54 8.17
CA ASP A 118 -14.60 -6.92 7.67
C ASP A 118 -13.66 -7.83 8.44
N ASN A 119 -12.55 -7.28 8.95
CA ASN A 119 -11.56 -8.00 9.73
C ASN A 119 -11.76 -7.87 11.25
N GLY A 120 -12.80 -7.14 11.70
CA GLY A 120 -13.08 -6.94 13.12
C GLY A 120 -11.96 -6.22 13.88
N ILE A 121 -11.28 -5.30 13.21
CA ILE A 121 -10.18 -4.51 13.78
C ILE A 121 -10.76 -3.25 14.42
N ASP A 122 -10.37 -3.00 15.67
CA ASP A 122 -10.74 -1.75 16.35
C ASP A 122 -10.03 -0.56 15.67
N PRO A 123 -10.77 0.48 15.22
CA PRO A 123 -10.16 1.70 14.68
C PRO A 123 -9.17 2.40 15.64
N HIS A 124 -9.29 2.14 16.93
CA HIS A 124 -8.40 2.66 17.98
C HIS A 124 -7.29 1.68 18.40
N ASP A 125 -7.10 0.57 17.67
CA ASP A 125 -6.00 -0.34 17.94
C ASP A 125 -4.65 0.42 17.93
N PRO A 126 -3.79 0.23 18.93
CA PRO A 126 -2.50 0.93 19.00
C PRO A 126 -1.59 0.72 17.77
N GLY A 127 -1.80 -0.36 17.01
CA GLY A 127 -1.11 -0.62 15.74
C GLY A 127 -1.36 0.47 14.69
N THR A 128 -2.52 1.14 14.72
CA THR A 128 -2.81 2.26 13.81
C THR A 128 -1.80 3.39 13.97
N VAL A 129 -1.39 3.72 15.19
CA VAL A 129 -0.34 4.73 15.46
C VAL A 129 1.01 4.29 14.91
N VAL A 130 1.32 2.99 14.93
CA VAL A 130 2.55 2.46 14.33
C VAL A 130 2.50 2.61 12.81
N GLY A 131 1.38 2.26 12.18
CA GLY A 131 1.14 2.42 10.75
C GLY A 131 1.26 3.87 10.29
N GLU A 132 0.58 4.80 10.96
CA GLU A 132 0.65 6.24 10.69
C GLU A 132 2.09 6.77 10.71
N ARG A 133 2.85 6.42 11.75
CA ARG A 133 4.25 6.85 11.89
C ARG A 133 5.16 6.25 10.82
N ALA A 134 4.93 5.00 10.44
CA ALA A 134 5.68 4.35 9.36
C ALA A 134 5.39 5.03 8.02
N ALA A 135 4.12 5.28 7.69
CA ALA A 135 3.71 6.01 6.50
C ALA A 135 4.35 7.39 6.44
N ALA A 136 4.22 8.19 7.51
CA ALA A 136 4.81 9.51 7.59
C ALA A 136 6.34 9.49 7.39
N ALA A 137 7.03 8.51 7.98
CA ALA A 137 8.48 8.38 7.87
C ALA A 137 8.92 8.04 6.43
N ILE A 138 8.23 7.13 5.75
CA ILE A 138 8.54 6.75 4.36
C ILE A 138 8.17 7.87 3.38
N LEU A 139 7.02 8.51 3.54
CA LEU A 139 6.64 9.67 2.73
C LEU A 139 7.66 10.81 2.85
N ALA A 140 8.11 11.12 4.06
CA ALA A 140 9.16 12.12 4.30
C ALA A 140 10.50 11.73 3.67
N LEU A 141 10.90 10.45 3.78
CA LEU A 141 12.12 9.92 3.14
C LEU A 141 12.08 10.06 1.62
N ARG A 142 10.91 9.90 1.01
CA ARG A 142 10.70 9.88 -0.44
C ARG A 142 10.21 11.20 -1.02
N SER A 143 10.02 12.24 -0.19
CA SER A 143 9.47 13.53 -0.62
C SER A 143 10.33 14.27 -1.63
N ASN A 144 11.63 13.99 -1.66
CA ASN A 144 12.59 14.64 -2.57
C ASN A 144 13.52 13.60 -3.22
N ASP A 145 12.94 12.52 -3.74
CA ASP A 145 13.67 11.40 -4.35
C ASP A 145 13.94 11.58 -5.86
N GLY A 146 13.55 12.74 -6.42
CA GLY A 146 13.71 13.04 -7.84
C GLY A 146 12.69 12.35 -8.76
N ARG A 147 11.65 11.71 -8.21
CA ARG A 147 10.61 11.04 -8.99
C ARG A 147 9.87 11.96 -9.95
N PHE A 148 9.65 13.20 -9.54
CA PHE A 148 9.03 14.26 -10.34
C PHE A 148 9.94 15.50 -10.37
N PRO A 149 11.00 15.49 -11.19
CA PRO A 149 11.89 16.64 -11.27
C PRO A 149 11.16 17.84 -11.90
N PRO A 150 11.34 19.05 -11.37
CA PRO A 150 10.65 20.25 -11.87
C PRO A 150 11.02 20.60 -13.31
N ASN A 151 12.23 20.21 -13.76
CA ASN A 151 12.72 20.44 -15.11
C ASN A 151 13.44 19.18 -15.60
N PRO A 152 12.71 18.15 -16.07
CA PRO A 152 13.32 16.92 -16.53
C PRO A 152 14.17 17.19 -17.77
N VAL A 153 15.44 16.79 -17.72
CA VAL A 153 16.33 16.87 -18.89
C VAL A 153 15.94 15.74 -19.85
N PRO A 154 15.68 16.05 -21.15
CA PRO A 154 15.39 15.03 -22.12
C PRO A 154 16.55 14.04 -22.23
N PHE A 155 16.32 12.75 -22.06
CA PHE A 155 17.34 11.74 -22.27
C PHE A 155 17.35 11.33 -23.75
N LEU A 156 18.33 11.85 -24.49
CA LEU A 156 18.42 11.67 -25.94
C LEU A 156 19.06 10.33 -26.35
N GLY A 157 19.64 9.62 -25.38
CA GLY A 157 20.38 8.40 -25.66
C GLY A 157 21.69 8.63 -26.40
N SER A 158 22.40 7.55 -26.75
CA SER A 158 23.65 7.60 -27.50
C SER A 158 23.90 6.32 -28.24
N ALA A 159 24.56 6.38 -29.42
CA ALA A 159 25.00 5.21 -30.17
C ALA A 159 26.25 4.53 -29.57
N LYS A 160 26.87 5.08 -28.53
CA LYS A 160 28.08 4.50 -27.91
C LYS A 160 27.75 3.19 -27.18
N ILE A 161 28.66 2.24 -27.21
CA ILE A 161 28.54 0.96 -26.48
C ILE A 161 28.38 1.24 -24.97
N GLY A 162 27.44 0.51 -24.33
CA GLY A 162 27.14 0.68 -22.90
C GLY A 162 26.24 1.89 -22.56
N LYS A 163 25.80 2.65 -23.56
CA LYS A 163 24.82 3.73 -23.37
C LYS A 163 23.44 3.27 -23.80
N TRP A 164 22.43 3.74 -23.07
CA TRP A 164 21.05 3.46 -23.40
C TRP A 164 20.68 4.04 -24.78
N ARG A 165 19.80 3.33 -25.49
CA ARG A 165 19.17 3.77 -26.74
C ARG A 165 17.66 3.59 -26.65
N PRO A 166 16.85 4.46 -27.28
CA PRO A 166 15.44 4.24 -27.40
C PRO A 166 15.14 2.88 -28.02
N THR A 167 14.20 2.13 -27.45
CA THR A 167 13.71 0.89 -28.05
C THR A 167 13.00 1.25 -29.38
N PRO A 168 13.32 0.61 -30.49
CA PRO A 168 12.60 0.83 -31.75
C PRO A 168 11.11 0.57 -31.54
N SER A 169 10.27 1.48 -32.03
CA SER A 169 8.83 1.25 -32.04
C SER A 169 8.52 0.08 -32.97
N LEU A 170 7.82 -0.94 -32.47
CA LEU A 170 7.28 -2.04 -33.27
C LEU A 170 6.04 -1.64 -34.07
N LEU A 171 5.51 -0.43 -33.81
CA LEU A 171 4.35 0.10 -34.51
C LEU A 171 4.81 1.10 -35.59
N PRO A 172 4.15 1.14 -36.77
CA PRO A 172 4.39 2.18 -37.75
C PRO A 172 3.98 3.53 -37.17
N GLY A 173 4.93 4.41 -36.98
CA GLY A 173 4.72 5.75 -36.45
C GLY A 173 5.97 6.30 -35.75
N PRO A 174 6.01 7.61 -35.45
CA PRO A 174 7.07 8.15 -34.64
C PRO A 174 7.07 7.44 -33.28
N PRO A 175 8.25 7.15 -32.67
CA PRO A 175 8.31 6.57 -31.36
C PRO A 175 7.49 7.45 -30.40
N PRO A 176 6.73 6.83 -29.45
CA PRO A 176 6.03 7.62 -28.45
C PRO A 176 7.07 8.55 -27.81
N SER A 177 6.82 9.86 -27.88
CA SER A 177 7.63 10.80 -27.11
C SER A 177 7.47 10.39 -25.65
N LEU A 178 8.51 9.86 -25.06
CA LEU A 178 8.57 9.76 -23.61
C LEU A 178 8.49 11.20 -23.12
N GLY A 179 7.28 11.62 -22.74
CA GLY A 179 7.10 12.94 -22.15
C GLY A 179 7.99 13.09 -20.92
N PRO A 180 8.27 14.32 -20.51
CA PRO A 180 9.08 14.59 -19.33
C PRO A 180 8.62 13.84 -18.07
N ASP A 181 7.34 13.49 -18.02
CA ASP A 181 6.73 12.79 -16.87
C ASP A 181 6.93 11.26 -16.87
N SER A 182 7.59 10.71 -17.89
CA SER A 182 7.69 9.26 -18.06
C SER A 182 9.00 8.64 -17.51
N LEU A 183 9.94 9.45 -17.10
CA LEU A 183 11.22 8.98 -16.55
C LEU A 183 11.45 9.52 -15.15
N PRO A 184 11.74 8.64 -14.16
CA PRO A 184 12.20 9.09 -12.85
C PRO A 184 13.50 9.91 -12.99
N GLY A 185 13.64 10.97 -12.21
CA GLY A 185 14.80 11.89 -12.29
C GLY A 185 16.17 11.22 -12.05
N TRP A 186 16.21 10.02 -11.46
CA TRP A 186 17.45 9.25 -11.28
C TRP A 186 17.89 8.48 -12.55
N LEU A 187 17.08 8.49 -13.62
CA LEU A 187 17.44 7.96 -14.94
C LEU A 187 17.93 9.06 -15.91
N ALA A 188 17.90 10.31 -15.48
CA ALA A 188 18.44 11.45 -16.23
C ALA A 188 19.93 11.74 -15.82
#